data_47a0a467339da0693961ff818c1b9840
#
_entry.id   47a0a467339da0693961ff818c1b9840
#
_cell.length_a   1.000
_cell.length_b   1.000
_cell.length_c   1.000
_cell.angle_alpha   90.00
_cell.angle_beta   90.00
_cell.angle_gamma   90.00
#
_symmetry.space_group_name_H-M   'P 1'
#
loop_
_entity.id
_entity.type
_entity.pdbx_description
1 polymer ?
#
loop_
_entity_poly.entity_id
_entity_poly.type
_entity_poly.pdbx_seq_one_letter_code
_entity_poly.pdbx_strand_id
1 'polypeptide(L)'
;MRSATSQADISIALSPSGLWAGGRFKATDVLPYVLAQVAGAVAAAALLYVVASGKPGWVIGGFASNGYGDLSPGKYSLVSCFLSEVVATFFFLYVIIGTTSKGAAVGFAGIPIGLCLTLIHLFLIPVTNASVNPARSTGPALFAGAPYIAQLWLFWLAPILGAVIAGVVSRWQHDLPDGSK
;
A
#
# COMPACT_ATOMS: atom_id res chain seq x y z
N MET A 1 -25.08 -9.11 15.51
CA MET A 1 -23.76 -9.67 15.22
C MET A 1 -23.36 -9.55 13.74
N ARG A 2 -23.59 -8.43 13.05
CA ARG A 2 -23.22 -8.21 11.63
C ARG A 2 -22.59 -6.83 11.36
N SER A 3 -21.95 -6.21 12.36
CA SER A 3 -21.37 -4.86 12.19
C SER A 3 -19.85 -4.82 12.10
N ALA A 4 -19.15 -5.93 12.38
CA ALA A 4 -17.68 -5.97 12.33
C ALA A 4 -17.11 -6.21 10.92
N THR A 5 -17.92 -6.72 9.99
CA THR A 5 -17.49 -7.08 8.63
C THR A 5 -17.28 -5.88 7.73
N SER A 6 -18.07 -4.81 7.83
CA SER A 6 -17.98 -3.68 6.90
C SER A 6 -16.75 -2.77 7.13
N GLN A 7 -16.19 -2.72 8.33
CA GLN A 7 -14.97 -1.95 8.62
C GLN A 7 -13.69 -2.72 8.30
N ALA A 8 -13.73 -4.05 8.39
CA ALA A 8 -12.67 -4.91 7.92
C ALA A 8 -12.47 -4.80 6.40
N ASP A 9 -13.54 -4.61 5.65
CA ASP A 9 -13.52 -4.61 4.18
C ASP A 9 -12.71 -3.43 3.59
N ILE A 10 -12.75 -2.24 4.20
CA ILE A 10 -11.97 -1.08 3.74
C ILE A 10 -10.47 -1.26 4.03
N SER A 11 -10.12 -1.92 5.13
CA SER A 11 -8.72 -2.16 5.54
C SER A 11 -8.03 -3.24 4.70
N ILE A 12 -8.81 -4.16 4.14
CA ILE A 12 -8.34 -5.33 3.39
C ILE A 12 -7.74 -4.92 2.04
N ALA A 13 -8.18 -3.78 1.47
CA ALA A 13 -7.74 -3.32 0.16
C ALA A 13 -6.23 -3.03 0.05
N LEU A 14 -5.50 -2.88 1.17
CA LEU A 14 -4.17 -2.29 1.16
C LEU A 14 -3.00 -3.26 1.39
N SER A 15 -3.18 -4.35 2.12
CA SER A 15 -2.12 -5.36 2.25
C SER A 15 -2.62 -6.69 2.84
N PRO A 16 -3.07 -7.63 2.00
CA PRO A 16 -3.52 -8.96 2.46
C PRO A 16 -2.43 -9.74 3.22
N SER A 17 -1.16 -9.55 2.84
CA SER A 17 -0.02 -10.21 3.47
C SER A 17 0.18 -9.79 4.93
N GLY A 18 0.06 -8.51 5.24
CA GLY A 18 0.19 -8.02 6.61
C GLY A 18 -0.99 -8.39 7.49
N LEU A 19 -2.20 -8.38 6.96
CA LEU A 19 -3.40 -8.84 7.67
C LEU A 19 -3.37 -10.35 7.91
N TRP A 20 -2.84 -11.13 6.97
CA TRP A 20 -2.58 -12.55 7.17
C TRP A 20 -1.53 -12.79 8.27
N ALA A 21 -0.41 -12.08 8.22
CA ALA A 21 0.63 -12.16 9.27
C ALA A 21 0.09 -11.76 10.66
N GLY A 22 -0.86 -10.80 10.71
CA GLY A 22 -1.59 -10.41 11.91
C GLY A 22 -2.70 -11.38 12.33
N GLY A 23 -2.89 -12.50 11.62
CA GLY A 23 -3.94 -13.50 11.92
C GLY A 23 -5.38 -13.05 11.61
N ARG A 24 -5.56 -11.97 10.87
CA ARG A 24 -6.87 -11.37 10.54
C ARG A 24 -7.41 -11.78 9.17
N PHE A 25 -6.64 -12.51 8.37
CA PHE A 25 -7.00 -12.93 7.02
C PHE A 25 -6.61 -14.37 6.74
N LYS A 26 -7.43 -15.13 6.00
CA LYS A 26 -7.12 -16.50 5.64
C LYS A 26 -6.13 -16.58 4.50
N ALA A 27 -5.14 -17.45 4.58
CA ALA A 27 -4.13 -17.61 3.53
C ALA A 27 -4.73 -17.96 2.15
N THR A 28 -5.84 -18.71 2.14
CA THR A 28 -6.56 -19.09 0.92
C THR A 28 -7.12 -17.90 0.15
N ASP A 29 -7.41 -16.80 0.84
CA ASP A 29 -8.10 -15.65 0.26
C ASP A 29 -7.09 -14.58 -0.21
N VAL A 30 -5.80 -14.72 0.15
CA VAL A 30 -4.73 -13.77 -0.22
C VAL A 30 -4.58 -13.68 -1.74
N LEU A 31 -4.44 -14.81 -2.42
CA LEU A 31 -4.17 -14.82 -3.86
C LEU A 31 -5.34 -14.26 -4.70
N PRO A 32 -6.60 -14.70 -4.52
CA PRO A 32 -7.73 -14.09 -5.24
C PRO A 32 -7.84 -12.59 -4.98
N TYR A 33 -7.54 -12.16 -3.77
CA TYR A 33 -7.60 -10.76 -3.40
C TYR A 33 -6.54 -9.92 -4.09
N VAL A 34 -5.28 -10.40 -4.10
CA VAL A 34 -4.17 -9.74 -4.83
C VAL A 34 -4.47 -9.64 -6.32
N LEU A 35 -5.00 -10.71 -6.93
CA LEU A 35 -5.38 -10.69 -8.36
C LEU A 35 -6.46 -9.65 -8.63
N ALA A 36 -7.50 -9.57 -7.80
CA ALA A 36 -8.56 -8.58 -7.95
C ALA A 36 -8.02 -7.15 -7.79
N GLN A 37 -7.12 -6.90 -6.82
CA GLN A 37 -6.50 -5.59 -6.63
C GLN A 37 -5.64 -5.18 -7.83
N VAL A 38 -4.83 -6.10 -8.35
CA VAL A 38 -3.99 -5.82 -9.53
C VAL A 38 -4.87 -5.56 -10.75
N ALA A 39 -5.90 -6.36 -10.99
CA ALA A 39 -6.84 -6.15 -12.08
C ALA A 39 -7.54 -4.79 -11.97
N GLY A 40 -8.01 -4.43 -10.78
CA GLY A 40 -8.62 -3.12 -10.50
C GLY A 40 -7.65 -1.96 -10.72
N ALA A 41 -6.39 -2.09 -10.29
CA ALA A 41 -5.36 -1.07 -10.50
C ALA A 41 -5.02 -0.89 -11.99
N VAL A 42 -4.95 -1.98 -12.75
CA VAL A 42 -4.74 -1.93 -14.20
C VAL A 42 -5.92 -1.27 -14.91
N ALA A 43 -7.15 -1.63 -14.55
CA ALA A 43 -8.35 -1.01 -15.11
C ALA A 43 -8.42 0.49 -14.81
N ALA A 44 -8.10 0.89 -13.57
CA ALA A 44 -8.03 2.29 -13.18
C ALA A 44 -6.93 3.05 -13.95
N ALA A 45 -5.74 2.45 -14.12
CA ALA A 45 -4.66 3.04 -14.90
C ALA A 45 -5.04 3.18 -16.38
N ALA A 46 -5.74 2.19 -16.96
CA ALA A 46 -6.26 2.26 -18.32
C ALA A 46 -7.25 3.43 -18.50
N LEU A 47 -8.17 3.61 -17.56
CA LEU A 47 -9.11 4.72 -17.58
C LEU A 47 -8.38 6.07 -17.49
N LEU A 48 -7.42 6.20 -16.57
CA LEU A 48 -6.60 7.40 -16.45
C LEU A 48 -5.77 7.67 -17.70
N TYR A 49 -5.27 6.63 -18.37
CA TYR A 49 -4.56 6.75 -19.64
C TYR A 49 -5.47 7.35 -20.72
N VAL A 50 -6.70 6.85 -20.85
CA VAL A 50 -7.68 7.38 -21.83
C VAL A 50 -7.97 8.84 -21.53
N VAL A 51 -8.21 9.20 -20.26
CA VAL A 51 -8.49 10.59 -19.86
C VAL A 51 -7.30 11.51 -20.16
N ALA A 52 -6.09 11.09 -19.78
CA ALA A 52 -4.88 11.89 -19.96
C ALA A 52 -4.51 12.06 -21.43
N SER A 53 -4.67 11.02 -22.25
CA SER A 53 -4.40 11.06 -23.70
C SER A 53 -5.34 12.00 -24.49
N GLY A 54 -6.47 12.38 -23.89
CA GLY A 54 -7.37 13.39 -24.47
C GLY A 54 -6.80 14.81 -24.49
N LYS A 55 -5.69 15.08 -23.77
CA LYS A 55 -5.04 16.39 -23.80
C LYS A 55 -4.11 16.51 -25.01
N PRO A 56 -4.27 17.53 -25.89
CA PRO A 56 -3.36 17.78 -27.01
C PRO A 56 -1.90 17.89 -26.55
N GLY A 57 -0.98 17.18 -27.23
CA GLY A 57 0.44 17.17 -26.90
C GLY A 57 0.81 16.42 -25.62
N TRP A 58 -0.11 15.63 -25.05
CA TRP A 58 0.19 14.81 -23.89
C TRP A 58 1.25 13.74 -24.20
N VAL A 59 2.19 13.57 -23.28
CA VAL A 59 3.24 12.54 -23.31
C VAL A 59 3.11 11.71 -22.06
N ILE A 60 3.16 10.38 -22.18
CA ILE A 60 2.94 9.45 -21.06
C ILE A 60 3.94 9.64 -19.92
N GLY A 61 5.20 9.95 -20.23
CA GLY A 61 6.24 10.11 -19.23
C GLY A 61 6.30 8.93 -18.28
N GLY A 62 6.48 9.21 -16.99
CA GLY A 62 6.45 8.19 -15.94
C GLY A 62 5.06 7.72 -15.52
N PHE A 63 3.98 8.35 -15.97
CA PHE A 63 2.59 8.01 -15.69
C PHE A 63 2.30 7.69 -14.22
N ALA A 64 2.82 8.51 -13.31
CA ALA A 64 2.75 8.31 -11.86
C ALA A 64 3.31 6.97 -11.36
N SER A 65 4.18 6.32 -12.14
CA SER A 65 4.87 5.09 -11.74
C SER A 65 5.87 5.33 -10.63
N ASN A 66 6.16 4.28 -9.88
CA ASN A 66 7.19 4.31 -8.85
C ASN A 66 8.55 3.95 -9.43
N GLY A 67 9.62 4.56 -8.90
CA GLY A 67 10.97 4.30 -9.36
C GLY A 67 12.04 4.59 -8.32
N TYR A 68 13.24 4.07 -8.54
CA TYR A 68 14.45 4.36 -7.78
C TYR A 68 15.59 4.76 -8.73
N GLY A 69 16.66 5.33 -8.19
CA GLY A 69 17.79 5.81 -9.02
C GLY A 69 17.32 6.87 -10.01
N ASP A 70 17.56 6.67 -11.29
CA ASP A 70 17.19 7.63 -12.34
C ASP A 70 15.68 7.78 -12.54
N LEU A 71 14.89 6.81 -12.14
CA LEU A 71 13.43 6.87 -12.20
C LEU A 71 12.79 7.40 -10.90
N SER A 72 13.58 7.59 -9.84
CA SER A 72 13.13 8.30 -8.63
C SER A 72 12.91 9.78 -8.96
N PRO A 73 11.81 10.41 -8.52
CA PRO A 73 11.62 11.85 -8.70
C PRO A 73 12.77 12.69 -8.16
N GLY A 74 13.29 12.36 -6.98
CA GLY A 74 14.41 13.02 -6.33
C GLY A 74 15.77 12.33 -6.53
N LYS A 75 15.86 11.33 -7.44
CA LYS A 75 17.11 10.60 -7.75
C LYS A 75 17.67 9.80 -6.56
N TYR A 76 16.81 9.34 -5.67
CA TYR A 76 17.20 8.55 -4.51
C TYR A 76 17.69 7.15 -4.89
N SER A 77 18.68 6.65 -4.14
CA SER A 77 19.27 5.34 -4.36
C SER A 77 18.25 4.21 -4.11
N LEU A 78 18.52 3.04 -4.67
CA LEU A 78 17.73 1.82 -4.43
C LEU A 78 17.53 1.56 -2.93
N VAL A 79 18.62 1.65 -2.14
CA VAL A 79 18.57 1.37 -0.69
C VAL A 79 17.66 2.38 0.02
N SER A 80 17.78 3.66 -0.30
CA SER A 80 16.92 4.71 0.29
C SER A 80 15.46 4.49 -0.06
N CYS A 81 15.16 4.16 -1.32
CA CYS A 81 13.80 3.88 -1.77
C CYS A 81 13.22 2.62 -1.11
N PHE A 82 14.01 1.54 -1.01
CA PHE A 82 13.60 0.31 -0.37
C PHE A 82 13.26 0.53 1.11
N LEU A 83 14.15 1.16 1.87
CA LEU A 83 13.94 1.44 3.29
C LEU A 83 12.75 2.36 3.52
N SER A 84 12.59 3.39 2.71
CA SER A 84 11.47 4.32 2.81
C SER A 84 10.12 3.63 2.59
N GLU A 85 10.03 2.75 1.59
CA GLU A 85 8.81 1.99 1.31
C GLU A 85 8.49 0.97 2.42
N VAL A 86 9.51 0.26 2.97
CA VAL A 86 9.33 -0.67 4.09
C VAL A 86 8.78 0.08 5.31
N VAL A 87 9.42 1.19 5.68
CA VAL A 87 9.04 1.97 6.87
C VAL A 87 7.67 2.61 6.70
N ALA A 88 7.41 3.22 5.53
CA ALA A 88 6.13 3.84 5.25
C ALA A 88 4.98 2.83 5.29
N THR A 89 5.17 1.66 4.67
CA THR A 89 4.14 0.61 4.66
C THR A 89 3.95 0.00 6.05
N PHE A 90 5.04 -0.17 6.82
CA PHE A 90 4.95 -0.61 8.21
C PHE A 90 4.03 0.31 9.01
N PHE A 91 4.30 1.62 9.04
CA PHE A 91 3.48 2.57 9.79
C PHE A 91 2.06 2.64 9.27
N PHE A 92 1.87 2.60 7.96
CA PHE A 92 0.56 2.64 7.36
C PHE A 92 -0.32 1.47 7.82
N LEU A 93 0.22 0.25 7.72
CA LEU A 93 -0.51 -0.94 8.14
C LEU A 93 -0.69 -1.01 9.66
N TYR A 94 0.30 -0.54 10.42
CA TYR A 94 0.22 -0.46 11.88
C TYR A 94 -0.95 0.45 12.32
N VAL A 95 -1.11 1.61 11.67
CA VAL A 95 -2.27 2.50 11.90
C VAL A 95 -3.57 1.83 11.51
N ILE A 96 -3.64 1.16 10.35
CA ILE A 96 -4.83 0.41 9.91
C ILE A 96 -5.23 -0.64 10.94
N ILE A 97 -4.29 -1.48 11.36
CA ILE A 97 -4.56 -2.55 12.34
C ILE A 97 -5.01 -1.96 13.67
N GLY A 98 -4.34 -0.91 14.17
CA GLY A 98 -4.67 -0.26 15.43
C GLY A 98 -6.08 0.34 15.43
N THR A 99 -6.40 1.09 14.38
CA THR A 99 -7.70 1.79 14.26
C THR A 99 -8.89 0.89 13.92
N THR A 100 -8.62 -0.35 13.51
CA THR A 100 -9.65 -1.37 13.23
C THR A 100 -9.67 -2.50 14.25
N SER A 101 -8.90 -2.39 15.34
CA SER A 101 -8.84 -3.39 16.42
C SER A 101 -10.07 -3.30 17.34
N LYS A 102 -10.25 -4.36 18.16
CA LYS A 102 -11.26 -4.36 19.21
C LYS A 102 -10.93 -3.24 20.21
N GLY A 103 -11.89 -2.36 20.48
CA GLY A 103 -11.69 -1.20 21.36
C GLY A 103 -11.37 0.11 20.62
N ALA A 104 -11.11 0.09 19.32
CA ALA A 104 -11.02 1.30 18.54
C ALA A 104 -12.40 1.98 18.40
N ALA A 105 -12.40 3.30 18.26
CA ALA A 105 -13.63 4.07 18.11
C ALA A 105 -14.35 3.69 16.80
N VAL A 106 -15.56 3.16 16.95
CA VAL A 106 -16.37 2.70 15.82
C VAL A 106 -16.71 3.88 14.90
N GLY A 107 -16.51 3.70 13.58
CA GLY A 107 -16.84 4.71 12.56
C GLY A 107 -15.74 5.75 12.30
N PHE A 108 -14.69 5.81 13.10
CA PHE A 108 -13.63 6.84 12.97
C PHE A 108 -12.35 6.35 12.29
N ALA A 109 -12.21 5.05 11.99
CA ALA A 109 -10.99 4.46 11.43
C ALA A 109 -10.51 5.16 10.15
N GLY A 110 -11.42 5.64 9.30
CA GLY A 110 -11.07 6.31 8.05
C GLY A 110 -10.25 7.60 8.22
N ILE A 111 -10.44 8.33 9.32
CA ILE A 111 -9.72 9.58 9.57
C ILE A 111 -8.22 9.35 9.78
N PRO A 112 -7.76 8.55 10.76
CA PRO A 112 -6.33 8.32 10.96
C PRO A 112 -5.68 7.57 9.80
N ILE A 113 -6.40 6.67 9.12
CA ILE A 113 -5.91 5.99 7.92
C ILE A 113 -5.65 7.00 6.79
N GLY A 114 -6.60 7.88 6.51
CA GLY A 114 -6.46 8.92 5.48
C GLY A 114 -5.37 9.93 5.80
N LEU A 115 -5.28 10.39 7.05
CA LEU A 115 -4.23 11.31 7.48
C LEU A 115 -2.83 10.66 7.42
N CYS A 116 -2.71 9.40 7.83
CA CYS A 116 -1.46 8.64 7.71
C CYS A 116 -1.03 8.51 6.24
N LEU A 117 -1.95 8.15 5.35
CA LEU A 117 -1.67 8.05 3.92
C LEU A 117 -1.26 9.41 3.33
N THR A 118 -1.92 10.48 3.72
CA THR A 118 -1.56 11.85 3.33
C THR A 118 -0.15 12.21 3.77
N LEU A 119 0.21 11.95 5.03
CA LEU A 119 1.55 12.17 5.56
C LEU A 119 2.60 11.38 4.76
N ILE A 120 2.33 10.10 4.48
CA ILE A 120 3.21 9.25 3.67
C ILE A 120 3.43 9.87 2.28
N HIS A 121 2.39 10.35 1.62
CA HIS A 121 2.52 10.98 0.30
C HIS A 121 3.37 12.25 0.35
N LEU A 122 3.24 13.07 1.39
CA LEU A 122 4.00 14.31 1.53
C LEU A 122 5.53 14.09 1.56
N PHE A 123 6.01 13.02 2.18
CA PHE A 123 7.45 12.74 2.22
C PHE A 123 7.93 11.72 1.17
N LEU A 124 7.06 10.79 0.74
CA LEU A 124 7.49 9.68 -0.09
C LEU A 124 7.36 9.96 -1.61
N ILE A 125 6.50 10.90 -2.02
CA ILE A 125 6.40 11.31 -3.43
C ILE A 125 7.76 11.71 -4.02
N PRO A 126 8.57 12.58 -3.40
CA PRO A 126 9.88 12.92 -3.95
C PRO A 126 10.87 11.75 -3.95
N VAL A 127 10.68 10.74 -3.11
CA VAL A 127 11.59 9.60 -2.99
C VAL A 127 11.28 8.50 -4.02
N THR A 128 10.04 8.03 -4.07
CA THR A 128 9.64 6.89 -4.91
C THR A 128 8.40 7.14 -5.74
N ASN A 129 7.78 8.29 -5.60
CA ASN A 129 6.40 8.57 -6.02
C ASN A 129 5.35 7.80 -5.20
N ALA A 130 5.67 7.44 -3.96
CA ALA A 130 4.82 6.82 -2.94
C ALA A 130 4.08 5.57 -3.43
N SER A 131 4.66 4.39 -3.22
CA SER A 131 3.99 3.12 -3.52
C SER A 131 3.08 2.67 -2.38
N VAL A 132 3.67 2.20 -1.30
CA VAL A 132 3.08 1.51 -0.15
C VAL A 132 2.06 0.41 -0.51
N ASN A 133 1.95 0.08 -1.81
CA ASN A 133 0.97 -0.87 -2.34
C ASN A 133 1.46 -1.48 -3.67
N PRO A 134 1.70 -2.80 -3.75
CA PRO A 134 2.12 -3.47 -4.98
C PRO A 134 1.18 -3.28 -6.17
N ALA A 135 -0.13 -3.37 -5.94
CA ALA A 135 -1.12 -3.20 -7.00
C ALA A 135 -1.14 -1.77 -7.56
N ARG A 136 -1.03 -0.76 -6.66
CA ARG A 136 -0.90 0.65 -7.05
C ARG A 136 0.32 0.88 -7.95
N SER A 137 1.42 0.19 -7.70
CA SER A 137 2.64 0.35 -8.52
C SER A 137 2.53 -0.39 -9.85
N THR A 138 1.84 -1.53 -9.87
CA THR A 138 1.71 -2.36 -11.07
C THR A 138 0.89 -1.67 -12.16
N GLY A 139 -0.25 -1.07 -11.82
CA GLY A 139 -1.13 -0.41 -12.78
C GLY A 139 -0.38 0.60 -13.66
N PRO A 140 0.16 1.69 -13.13
CA PRO A 140 0.87 2.69 -13.91
C PRO A 140 2.11 2.17 -14.63
N ALA A 141 2.88 1.25 -14.00
CA ALA A 141 4.11 0.72 -14.60
C ALA A 141 3.87 0.00 -15.94
N LEU A 142 2.74 -0.70 -16.07
CA LEU A 142 2.36 -1.38 -17.33
C LEU A 142 2.16 -0.39 -18.48
N PHE A 143 1.72 0.83 -18.19
CA PHE A 143 1.53 1.87 -19.21
C PHE A 143 2.78 2.71 -19.43
N ALA A 144 3.60 2.94 -18.39
CA ALA A 144 4.83 3.71 -18.48
C ALA A 144 5.97 2.94 -19.17
N GLY A 145 5.88 1.61 -19.23
CA GLY A 145 6.76 0.78 -20.04
C GLY A 145 7.92 0.11 -19.29
N ALA A 146 8.80 -0.52 -20.07
CA ALA A 146 9.83 -1.43 -19.61
C ALA A 146 10.72 -0.93 -18.46
N PRO A 147 11.20 0.33 -18.42
CA PRO A 147 12.06 0.79 -17.33
C PRO A 147 11.38 0.71 -15.96
N TYR A 148 10.08 1.04 -15.90
CA TYR A 148 9.30 0.99 -14.65
C TYR A 148 8.91 -0.44 -14.28
N ILE A 149 8.58 -1.28 -15.28
CA ILE A 149 8.31 -2.71 -15.06
C ILE A 149 9.55 -3.40 -14.47
N ALA A 150 10.75 -3.09 -14.96
CA ALA A 150 12.00 -3.66 -14.45
C ALA A 150 12.27 -3.32 -12.98
N GLN A 151 11.76 -2.18 -12.49
CA GLN A 151 11.91 -1.78 -11.10
C GLN A 151 10.75 -2.19 -10.19
N LEU A 152 9.69 -2.77 -10.74
CA LEU A 152 8.45 -3.11 -10.03
C LEU A 152 8.68 -4.08 -8.86
N TRP A 153 9.68 -4.95 -8.94
CA TRP A 153 10.02 -5.91 -7.90
C TRP A 153 10.24 -5.26 -6.52
N LEU A 154 10.87 -4.08 -6.48
CA LEU A 154 11.10 -3.34 -5.24
C LEU A 154 9.78 -2.92 -4.61
N PHE A 155 8.85 -2.44 -5.43
CA PHE A 155 7.54 -1.96 -5.00
C PHE A 155 6.53 -3.08 -4.69
N TRP A 156 6.92 -4.32 -4.92
CA TRP A 156 6.27 -5.51 -4.37
C TRP A 156 6.94 -5.94 -3.06
N LEU A 157 8.24 -6.11 -3.07
CA LEU A 157 8.98 -6.67 -1.93
C LEU A 157 8.96 -5.75 -0.71
N ALA A 158 9.27 -4.46 -0.88
CA ALA A 158 9.39 -3.53 0.23
C ALA A 158 8.05 -3.31 0.96
N PRO A 159 6.91 -3.03 0.27
CA PRO A 159 5.62 -2.92 0.95
C PRO A 159 5.16 -4.23 1.61
N ILE A 160 5.39 -5.39 0.98
CA ILE A 160 5.05 -6.68 1.59
C ILE A 160 5.85 -6.88 2.89
N LEU A 161 7.15 -6.60 2.87
CA LEU A 161 7.99 -6.73 4.06
C LEU A 161 7.53 -5.80 5.19
N GLY A 162 7.29 -4.51 4.89
CA GLY A 162 6.76 -3.55 5.86
C GLY A 162 5.43 -4.00 6.46
N ALA A 163 4.54 -4.50 5.61
CA ALA A 163 3.24 -5.00 6.02
C ALA A 163 3.32 -6.24 6.92
N VAL A 164 4.20 -7.19 6.61
CA VAL A 164 4.42 -8.40 7.42
C VAL A 164 4.98 -8.01 8.79
N ILE A 165 5.97 -7.12 8.84
CA ILE A 165 6.54 -6.63 10.11
C ILE A 165 5.45 -5.96 10.96
N ALA A 166 4.60 -5.11 10.37
CA ALA A 166 3.49 -4.47 11.07
C ALA A 166 2.49 -5.50 11.64
N GLY A 167 2.16 -6.53 10.86
CA GLY A 167 1.28 -7.60 11.29
C GLY A 167 1.83 -8.38 12.49
N VAL A 168 3.12 -8.73 12.44
CA VAL A 168 3.80 -9.45 13.53
C VAL A 168 3.88 -8.60 14.80
N VAL A 169 4.30 -7.33 14.68
CA VAL A 169 4.39 -6.40 15.81
C VAL A 169 3.01 -6.17 16.44
N SER A 170 1.99 -5.96 15.64
CA SER A 170 0.62 -5.76 16.13
C SER A 170 0.10 -7.00 16.86
N ARG A 171 0.39 -8.20 16.34
CA ARG A 171 0.00 -9.46 17.00
C ARG A 171 0.68 -9.60 18.34
N TRP A 172 1.98 -9.36 18.41
CA TRP A 172 2.74 -9.40 19.67
C TRP A 172 2.18 -8.46 20.74
N GLN A 173 1.75 -7.25 20.35
CA GLN A 173 1.14 -6.28 21.27
C GLN A 173 -0.24 -6.74 21.79
N HIS A 174 -1.04 -7.43 20.96
CA HIS A 174 -2.35 -7.91 21.38
C HIS A 174 -2.29 -9.20 22.20
N ASP A 175 -1.20 -9.98 22.07
CA ASP A 175 -0.96 -11.19 22.85
C ASP A 175 -0.32 -10.89 24.24
N LEU A 176 0.07 -9.64 24.50
CA LEU A 176 0.51 -9.23 25.83
C LEU A 176 -0.69 -9.28 26.79
N PRO A 177 -0.55 -9.91 27.97
CA PRO A 177 -1.62 -9.92 28.96
C PRO A 177 -1.98 -8.47 29.31
N ASP A 178 -3.30 -8.18 29.26
CA ASP A 178 -3.83 -6.89 29.70
C ASP A 178 -3.30 -6.61 31.12
N GLY A 179 -2.42 -5.63 31.23
CA GLY A 179 -1.89 -5.16 32.53
C GLY A 179 -2.93 -4.44 33.39
N SER A 180 -4.20 -4.63 33.08
CA SER A 180 -5.34 -4.10 33.82
C SER A 180 -5.81 -5.11 34.85
N LYS A 181 -5.19 -5.12 36.03
CA LYS A 181 -5.89 -5.49 37.27
C LYS A 181 -5.97 -4.26 38.15
#